data_9113c01e5d268a833e5846a5a2c47a89
#
_entry.id   9113c01e5d268a833e5846a5a2c47a89
#
_cell.length_a   1.000
_cell.length_b   1.000
_cell.length_c   1.000
_cell.angle_alpha   90.00
_cell.angle_beta   90.00
_cell.angle_gamma   90.00
#
_symmetry.space_group_name_H-M   'P 1'
#
loop_
_entity.id
_entity.type
_entity.pdbx_description
1 polymer ?
#
loop_
_entity_poly.entity_id
_entity_poly.type
_entity_poly.pdbx_seq_one_letter_code
_entity_poly.pdbx_strand_id
1 'polypeptide(L)'
;MAELMTWTNEPIERLPQFSPYLTNFNGLVKREGGPANAFPDAMRCIDLDAYEKGLKKGIHNPTVDAVIGVSSGKSAELALIELRLNYKNADNLSPTKLEEKVSCSKDILSGCGKLHLIVYFVFNKQV
;
A
#
# COMPACT_ATOMS: atom_id res chain seq x y z
N MET A 1 23.03 2.65 -14.91
CA MET A 1 21.79 3.43 -15.09
C MET A 1 20.66 2.84 -14.25
N ALA A 2 20.02 3.65 -13.47
CA ALA A 2 18.91 3.17 -12.65
C ALA A 2 17.72 2.83 -13.52
N GLU A 3 17.10 1.69 -13.27
CA GLU A 3 15.88 1.31 -13.96
C GLU A 3 14.70 2.10 -13.37
N LEU A 4 13.81 2.55 -14.25
CA LEU A 4 12.60 3.23 -13.80
C LEU A 4 11.58 2.22 -13.32
N MET A 5 11.06 2.43 -12.13
CA MET A 5 9.96 1.65 -11.60
C MET A 5 8.66 2.22 -12.12
N THR A 6 7.79 1.36 -12.61
CA THR A 6 6.45 1.74 -13.05
C THR A 6 5.44 0.89 -12.30
N TRP A 7 4.23 1.44 -12.12
CA TRP A 7 3.16 0.67 -11.52
C TRP A 7 2.64 -0.36 -12.53
N THR A 8 2.15 -1.47 -12.00
CA THR A 8 1.45 -2.47 -12.81
C THR A 8 0.45 -3.20 -11.91
N ASN A 9 -0.75 -3.43 -12.40
CA ASN A 9 -1.78 -4.11 -11.61
C ASN A 9 -1.60 -5.62 -11.58
N GLU A 10 -0.79 -6.18 -12.47
CA GLU A 10 -0.70 -7.62 -12.65
C GLU A 10 -0.40 -8.40 -11.37
N PRO A 11 0.63 -8.02 -10.57
CA PRO A 11 0.94 -8.85 -9.41
C PRO A 11 -0.15 -8.89 -8.35
N ILE A 12 -0.94 -7.82 -8.20
CA ILE A 12 -2.03 -7.84 -7.22
C ILE A 12 -3.29 -8.50 -7.76
N GLU A 13 -3.51 -8.44 -9.07
CA GLU A 13 -4.67 -9.08 -9.69
C GLU A 13 -4.58 -10.59 -9.74
N ARG A 14 -3.38 -11.13 -9.55
CA ARG A 14 -3.16 -12.58 -9.53
C ARG A 14 -3.38 -13.23 -8.18
N LEU A 15 -3.74 -12.45 -7.15
CA LEU A 15 -3.88 -12.93 -5.78
C LEU A 15 -5.36 -13.03 -5.42
N PRO A 16 -5.99 -14.21 -5.61
CA PRO A 16 -7.44 -14.34 -5.44
C PRO A 16 -7.92 -14.04 -4.02
N GLN A 17 -7.09 -14.26 -3.01
CA GLN A 17 -7.45 -13.98 -1.63
C GLN A 17 -7.68 -12.50 -1.36
N PHE A 18 -7.11 -11.62 -2.18
CA PHE A 18 -7.29 -10.18 -2.03
C PHE A 18 -8.30 -9.58 -3.00
N SER A 19 -8.89 -10.41 -3.87
CA SER A 19 -9.82 -9.92 -4.89
C SER A 19 -10.93 -9.03 -4.34
N PRO A 20 -11.58 -9.35 -3.20
CA PRO A 20 -12.62 -8.48 -2.65
C PRO A 20 -12.10 -7.13 -2.13
N TYR A 21 -10.79 -6.99 -1.99
CA TYR A 21 -10.15 -5.80 -1.42
C TYR A 21 -9.36 -5.01 -2.44
N LEU A 22 -9.47 -5.37 -3.72
CA LEU A 22 -8.90 -4.58 -4.80
C LEU A 22 -9.77 -3.35 -5.01
N THR A 23 -9.13 -2.19 -5.09
CA THR A 23 -9.84 -0.94 -5.26
C THR A 23 -9.02 0.02 -6.11
N ASN A 24 -9.63 1.10 -6.54
CA ASN A 24 -8.93 2.15 -7.27
C ASN A 24 -8.03 2.91 -6.31
N PHE A 25 -6.76 3.11 -6.68
CA PHE A 25 -5.80 3.75 -5.79
C PHE A 25 -6.16 5.22 -5.52
N ASN A 26 -6.61 5.95 -6.52
CA ASN A 26 -7.08 7.34 -6.32
C ASN A 26 -8.24 7.39 -5.32
N GLY A 27 -9.15 6.42 -5.38
CA GLY A 27 -10.27 6.35 -4.45
C GLY A 27 -9.80 6.16 -3.01
N LEU A 28 -8.80 5.30 -2.81
CA LEU A 28 -8.25 5.09 -1.47
C LEU A 28 -7.51 6.33 -0.97
N VAL A 29 -6.73 6.98 -1.83
CA VAL A 29 -6.03 8.21 -1.48
C VAL A 29 -7.04 9.30 -1.07
N LYS A 30 -8.11 9.44 -1.84
CA LYS A 30 -9.17 10.43 -1.52
C LYS A 30 -9.83 10.11 -0.16
N ARG A 31 -10.12 8.85 0.08
CA ARG A 31 -10.72 8.42 1.36
C ARG A 31 -9.83 8.78 2.53
N GLU A 32 -8.51 8.71 2.35
CA GLU A 32 -7.54 9.02 3.39
C GLU A 32 -7.21 10.52 3.47
N GLY A 33 -7.91 11.35 2.71
CA GLY A 33 -7.79 12.80 2.81
C GLY A 33 -6.93 13.46 1.75
N GLY A 34 -6.49 12.70 0.75
CA GLY A 34 -5.65 13.23 -0.31
C GLY A 34 -6.44 13.67 -1.54
N PRO A 35 -5.74 14.13 -2.57
CA PRO A 35 -6.39 14.55 -3.81
C PRO A 35 -7.00 13.36 -4.56
N ALA A 36 -8.03 13.65 -5.38
CA ALA A 36 -8.76 12.61 -6.08
C ALA A 36 -8.06 12.10 -7.35
N ASN A 37 -7.13 12.88 -7.90
CA ASN A 37 -6.57 12.61 -9.23
C ASN A 37 -5.04 12.66 -9.26
N ALA A 38 -4.39 12.26 -8.15
CA ALA A 38 -2.93 12.32 -8.07
C ALA A 38 -2.23 11.22 -8.86
N PHE A 39 -2.95 10.13 -9.17
CA PHE A 39 -2.37 8.94 -9.81
C PHE A 39 -3.19 8.57 -11.03
N PRO A 40 -2.66 7.68 -11.91
CA PRO A 40 -3.43 7.22 -13.06
C PRO A 40 -4.74 6.54 -12.66
N ASP A 41 -5.81 6.80 -13.41
CA ASP A 41 -7.13 6.26 -13.07
C ASP A 41 -7.19 4.75 -13.08
N ALA A 42 -6.38 4.10 -13.90
CA ALA A 42 -6.37 2.64 -14.01
C ALA A 42 -5.58 1.96 -12.89
N MET A 43 -4.87 2.74 -12.05
CA MET A 43 -4.03 2.17 -11.00
C MET A 43 -4.88 1.63 -9.86
N ARG A 44 -4.67 0.35 -9.55
CA ARG A 44 -5.39 -0.34 -8.48
C ARG A 44 -4.44 -0.67 -7.33
N CYS A 45 -5.02 -0.98 -6.19
CA CYS A 45 -4.26 -1.40 -5.02
C CYS A 45 -5.07 -2.42 -4.23
N ILE A 46 -4.39 -3.11 -3.31
CA ILE A 46 -5.05 -3.90 -2.30
C ILE A 46 -5.27 -2.99 -1.09
N ASP A 47 -6.51 -2.87 -0.63
CA ASP A 47 -6.84 -2.18 0.62
C ASP A 47 -6.50 -3.14 1.77
N LEU A 48 -5.27 -3.09 2.25
CA LEU A 48 -4.77 -4.06 3.19
C LEU A 48 -5.41 -3.94 4.57
N ASP A 49 -5.73 -2.73 4.97
CA ASP A 49 -6.43 -2.50 6.23
C ASP A 49 -7.82 -3.14 6.21
N ALA A 50 -8.54 -2.99 5.10
CA ALA A 50 -9.85 -3.63 4.94
C ALA A 50 -9.74 -5.16 4.95
N TYR A 51 -8.70 -5.71 4.33
CA TYR A 51 -8.44 -7.14 4.35
C TYR A 51 -8.25 -7.64 5.79
N GLU A 52 -7.41 -6.96 6.57
CA GLU A 52 -7.15 -7.35 7.95
C GLU A 52 -8.43 -7.30 8.80
N LYS A 53 -9.22 -6.25 8.64
CA LYS A 53 -10.51 -6.12 9.34
C LYS A 53 -11.48 -7.23 8.93
N GLY A 54 -11.44 -7.60 7.66
CA GLY A 54 -12.31 -8.64 7.12
C GLY A 54 -12.03 -10.03 7.67
N LEU A 55 -10.86 -10.26 8.25
CA LEU A 55 -10.53 -11.56 8.85
C LEU A 55 -11.28 -11.85 10.15
N LYS A 56 -11.86 -10.83 10.77
CA LYS A 56 -12.71 -10.96 11.97
C LYS A 56 -12.07 -11.75 13.10
N LYS A 57 -10.78 -11.51 13.34
CA LYS A 57 -10.00 -12.24 14.34
C LYS A 57 -10.18 -11.73 15.77
N GLY A 58 -10.96 -10.69 15.98
CA GLY A 58 -11.07 -10.05 17.28
C GLY A 58 -9.94 -9.10 17.61
N ILE A 59 -8.75 -9.35 17.09
CA ILE A 59 -7.58 -8.47 17.23
C ILE A 59 -7.14 -8.07 15.83
N HIS A 60 -7.03 -6.77 15.60
CA HIS A 60 -6.54 -6.25 14.33
C HIS A 60 -5.05 -5.97 14.43
N ASN A 61 -4.29 -6.62 13.56
CA ASN A 61 -2.87 -6.30 13.44
C ASN A 61 -2.71 -5.00 12.66
N PRO A 62 -1.76 -4.14 13.03
CA PRO A 62 -1.51 -2.93 12.26
C PRO A 62 -0.93 -3.29 10.90
N THR A 63 -1.45 -2.66 9.85
CA THR A 63 -0.94 -2.86 8.50
C THR A 63 -0.71 -1.51 7.83
N VAL A 64 0.10 -1.51 6.76
CA VAL A 64 0.14 -0.35 5.88
C VAL A 64 -1.21 -0.21 5.17
N ASP A 65 -1.45 0.96 4.59
CA ASP A 65 -2.76 1.25 4.00
C ASP A 65 -3.03 0.46 2.73
N ALA A 66 -2.02 0.27 1.90
CA ALA A 66 -2.24 -0.33 0.58
C ALA A 66 -1.02 -1.09 0.09
N VAL A 67 -1.26 -1.97 -0.88
CA VAL A 67 -0.21 -2.66 -1.64
C VAL A 67 -0.47 -2.39 -3.11
N ILE A 68 0.55 -1.97 -3.81
CA ILE A 68 0.48 -1.80 -5.27
C ILE A 68 1.45 -2.75 -5.94
N GLY A 69 1.26 -2.97 -7.23
CA GLY A 69 2.24 -3.69 -8.03
C GLY A 69 3.18 -2.71 -8.70
N VAL A 70 4.46 -3.05 -8.75
CA VAL A 70 5.48 -2.27 -9.44
C VAL A 70 6.32 -3.19 -10.31
N SER A 71 6.90 -2.64 -11.36
CA SER A 71 7.75 -3.39 -12.27
C SER A 71 9.01 -2.58 -12.59
N SER A 72 10.15 -3.25 -12.54
CA SER A 72 11.43 -2.64 -12.92
C SER A 72 11.87 -3.06 -14.31
N GLY A 73 10.98 -3.66 -15.09
CA GLY A 73 11.27 -4.16 -16.44
C GLY A 73 11.70 -5.60 -16.49
N LYS A 74 12.15 -6.17 -15.39
CA LYS A 74 12.56 -7.59 -15.31
C LYS A 74 11.56 -8.45 -14.56
N SER A 75 10.98 -7.91 -13.51
CA SER A 75 10.00 -8.64 -12.71
C SER A 75 9.02 -7.67 -12.10
N ALA A 76 7.83 -8.18 -11.78
CA ALA A 76 6.83 -7.43 -11.06
C ALA A 76 6.93 -7.78 -9.58
N GLU A 77 6.83 -6.77 -8.74
CA GLU A 77 6.95 -6.90 -7.30
C GLU A 77 5.79 -6.21 -6.60
N LEU A 78 5.59 -6.54 -5.33
CA LEU A 78 4.60 -5.89 -4.49
C LEU A 78 5.27 -4.77 -3.70
N ALA A 79 4.65 -3.60 -3.65
CA ALA A 79 5.16 -2.47 -2.88
C ALA A 79 4.16 -2.06 -1.82
N LEU A 80 4.66 -1.84 -0.62
CA LEU A 80 3.85 -1.43 0.52
C LEU A 80 3.71 0.09 0.52
N ILE A 81 2.48 0.56 0.71
CA ILE A 81 2.17 1.99 0.70
C ILE A 81 1.52 2.40 2.01
N GLU A 82 2.12 3.35 2.69
CA GLU A 82 1.53 3.97 3.87
C GLU A 82 1.19 5.41 3.53
N LEU A 83 -0.07 5.80 3.72
CA LEU A 83 -0.56 7.13 3.38
C LEU A 83 -0.65 7.98 4.65
N ARG A 84 0.03 9.12 4.63
CA ARG A 84 0.02 10.09 5.73
C ARG A 84 -0.35 11.45 5.18
N LEU A 85 -1.60 11.58 4.78
CA LEU A 85 -2.04 12.72 3.98
C LEU A 85 -2.46 13.93 4.81
N ASN A 86 -2.83 13.71 6.08
CA ASN A 86 -3.32 14.77 6.94
C ASN A 86 -2.37 15.14 8.08
N TYR A 87 -1.16 14.61 8.06
CA TYR A 87 -0.18 14.93 9.10
C TYR A 87 0.42 16.30 8.84
N LYS A 88 0.36 17.15 9.84
CA LYS A 88 0.95 18.48 9.79
C LYS A 88 2.44 18.44 10.07
N ASN A 89 2.91 17.40 10.73
CA ASN A 89 4.29 17.30 11.19
C ASN A 89 4.73 15.84 11.16
N ALA A 90 5.87 15.59 10.50
CA ALA A 90 6.44 14.25 10.42
C ALA A 90 6.82 13.69 11.81
N ASP A 91 7.03 14.56 12.79
CA ASP A 91 7.35 14.13 14.15
C ASP A 91 6.20 13.37 14.83
N ASN A 92 5.00 13.45 14.27
CA ASN A 92 3.87 12.67 14.77
C ASN A 92 3.93 11.20 14.34
N LEU A 93 4.88 10.83 13.51
CA LEU A 93 5.06 9.46 13.10
C LEU A 93 5.89 8.71 14.14
N SER A 94 5.37 7.57 14.60
CA SER A 94 6.12 6.70 15.51
C SER A 94 6.90 5.67 14.70
N PRO A 95 8.24 5.67 14.75
CA PRO A 95 9.02 4.65 14.03
C PRO A 95 8.64 3.23 14.43
N THR A 96 8.38 2.99 15.71
CA THR A 96 7.98 1.67 16.18
C THR A 96 6.67 1.21 15.57
N LYS A 97 5.68 2.10 15.49
CA LYS A 97 4.40 1.75 14.87
C LYS A 97 4.54 1.49 13.38
N LEU A 98 5.38 2.25 12.71
CA LEU A 98 5.64 2.03 11.28
C LEU A 98 6.31 0.69 11.04
N GLU A 99 7.26 0.32 11.89
CA GLU A 99 7.92 -0.99 11.80
C GLU A 99 6.93 -2.13 12.01
N GLU A 100 6.01 -2.00 12.96
CA GLU A 100 4.97 -2.99 13.19
C GLU A 100 4.07 -3.14 11.97
N LYS A 101 3.66 -2.03 11.37
CA LYS A 101 2.81 -2.05 10.18
C LYS A 101 3.50 -2.76 9.03
N VAL A 102 4.77 -2.46 8.81
CA VAL A 102 5.55 -3.10 7.75
C VAL A 102 5.70 -4.59 8.03
N SER A 103 6.06 -4.95 9.25
CA SER A 103 6.25 -6.35 9.63
C SER A 103 4.97 -7.17 9.47
N CYS A 104 3.85 -6.67 9.98
CA CYS A 104 2.56 -7.37 9.86
C CYS A 104 2.13 -7.49 8.39
N SER A 105 2.36 -6.44 7.60
CA SER A 105 2.02 -6.45 6.18
C SER A 105 2.85 -7.49 5.43
N LYS A 106 4.13 -7.58 5.73
CA LYS A 106 5.00 -8.59 5.12
C LYS A 106 4.53 -10.00 5.46
N ASP A 107 4.09 -10.22 6.69
CA ASP A 107 3.58 -11.53 7.11
C ASP A 107 2.31 -11.90 6.32
N ILE A 108 1.40 -10.95 6.13
CA ILE A 108 0.19 -11.18 5.34
C ILE A 108 0.53 -11.54 3.89
N LEU A 109 1.54 -10.89 3.33
CA LEU A 109 1.93 -11.08 1.94
C LEU A 109 2.95 -12.19 1.74
N SER A 110 3.32 -12.90 2.79
CA SER A 110 4.28 -13.99 2.72
C SER A 110 3.77 -15.05 1.73
N GLY A 111 4.61 -15.40 0.77
CA GLY A 111 4.26 -16.37 -0.27
C GLY A 111 3.46 -15.80 -1.42
N CYS A 112 3.09 -14.52 -1.38
CA CYS A 112 2.28 -13.90 -2.45
C CYS A 112 3.10 -13.39 -3.62
N GLY A 113 4.41 -13.31 -3.46
CA GLY A 113 5.29 -12.80 -4.49
C GLY A 113 6.46 -12.05 -3.88
N LYS A 114 7.30 -11.51 -4.75
CA LYS A 114 8.47 -10.76 -4.31
C LYS A 114 8.03 -9.39 -3.80
N LEU A 115 8.51 -9.02 -2.63
CA LEU A 115 8.24 -7.71 -2.06
C LEU A 115 9.34 -6.74 -2.44
N HIS A 116 8.92 -5.55 -2.87
CA HIS A 116 9.83 -4.45 -3.07
C HIS A 116 10.24 -3.92 -1.69
N LEU A 117 11.53 -3.70 -1.49
CA LEU A 117 12.05 -3.37 -0.16
C LEU A 117 11.73 -1.94 0.30
N ILE A 118 11.22 -1.11 -0.60
CA ILE A 118 10.92 0.28 -0.29
C ILE A 118 9.46 0.40 0.12
N VAL A 119 9.23 1.04 1.27
CA VAL A 119 7.91 1.41 1.73
C VAL A 119 7.72 2.89 1.39
N TYR A 120 6.67 3.19 0.66
CA TYR A 120 6.39 4.55 0.22
C TYR A 120 5.45 5.24 1.19
N PHE A 121 5.80 6.45 1.61
CA PHE A 121 4.96 7.28 2.46
C PHE A 121 4.55 8.50 1.65
N VAL A 122 3.26 8.69 1.51
CA VAL A 122 2.73 9.81 0.75
C VAL A 122 2.17 10.84 1.72
N PHE A 123 2.69 12.04 1.67
CA PHE A 123 2.26 13.13 2.56
C PHE A 123 1.55 14.19 1.74
N ASN A 124 0.46 14.71 2.31
CA ASN A 124 -0.19 15.87 1.74
C ASN A 124 0.62 17.08 2.17
N LYS A 125 1.21 17.76 1.20
CA LYS A 125 2.01 18.93 1.49
C LYS A 125 1.10 20.09 1.86
N GLN A 126 1.12 20.44 3.13
CA GLN A 126 0.37 21.59 3.63
C GLN A 126 1.26 22.82 3.56
N VAL A 127 0.73 23.87 3.04
CA VAL A 127 1.43 25.14 2.95
C VAL A 127 0.97 26.03 4.10
#